data_56ce0be466d99fb673dd580037a9babd
#
_entry.id   56ce0be466d99fb673dd580037a9babd
#
_cell.length_a   1.000
_cell.length_b   1.000
_cell.length_c   1.000
_cell.angle_alpha   90.00
_cell.angle_beta   90.00
_cell.angle_gamma   90.00
#
_symmetry.space_group_name_H-M   'P 1'
#
loop_
_entity.id
_entity.type
_entity.pdbx_description
1 polymer ?
#
loop_
_entity_poly.entity_id
_entity_poly.type
_entity_poly.pdbx_seq_one_letter_code
_entity_poly.pdbx_strand_id
1 'polypeptide(L)'
;MKRSPLILLICTLAFLVAGCKSEPGPVTFNLSKDRVMAGHKVPLTVFDKEFPTDWSEYNYLVLEMRASTAQRVYLGVTTEEGYNELRFIFYAPGAWIRTAIPLTYFRDLPSGAHDLAATYNHKRPLSYINIDHGTRHPLKGVDSLGVRMHMPVKDEKVEIAKAYLTVEDPGDANLSDIPAVDEFGQWNLGEFEDKVHSEAELKEAWAAEDAEIAAYTETRLSRFGGDLSRRTRGTGFFRVQQIDGKWWFIDPEGYYFLSISSNGTSPAWGRAPRRQGQPEPLPGLYPESGVKDLRALRFGECEEAAGKANQLVTDRLTLWGMNTIGNWSSRDVIALNRKPFMLSLGGLGIQDGILGMPDVYADGFRKKVEDGVRRSTEPYRGNPMLIGYFVGNEPTWSNQELRLCELIQEADDSRPLKQAFLKYLKAKGDTPETRKAFVYETFERFLATVKDALRKYDPNHLNLGIRYGSGVPTPEVLALSKKYFDVYSFNNYGIQPNLKNMDIIYEATGMPMIIGEFHFGTTDRGLGESLVRVVSQEDRGVAYRNYVEKAFSHPALIGTSWFTWYDQPFFGRGDGENYNIGLLDVTDRPYKWMVKAIRAVADDCYDVHDGKKAPFEQKLERVGGSFPDIWEE
;
A
#
# COMPACT_ATOMS: atom_id res chain seq x y z
N MET A 1 -34.15 -76.96 57.70
CA MET A 1 -33.05 -77.48 56.83
C MET A 1 -33.54 -77.54 55.40
N LYS A 2 -33.25 -76.55 54.59
CA LYS A 2 -33.32 -76.64 53.11
C LYS A 2 -32.24 -75.75 52.56
N ARG A 3 -31.23 -76.30 51.88
CA ARG A 3 -30.15 -75.60 51.17
C ARG A 3 -30.70 -75.14 49.81
N SER A 4 -30.53 -73.85 49.51
CA SER A 4 -30.72 -73.27 48.16
C SER A 4 -29.37 -73.07 47.50
N PRO A 5 -29.22 -73.40 46.21
CA PRO A 5 -27.95 -73.19 45.51
C PRO A 5 -27.82 -71.76 44.98
N LEU A 6 -26.61 -71.24 45.12
CA LEU A 6 -26.17 -69.94 44.61
C LEU A 6 -25.86 -70.13 43.13
N ILE A 7 -26.60 -69.42 42.28
CA ILE A 7 -26.31 -69.33 40.82
C ILE A 7 -25.33 -68.21 40.61
N LEU A 8 -24.12 -68.55 40.18
CA LEU A 8 -23.05 -67.57 39.81
C LEU A 8 -23.29 -67.05 38.39
N LEU A 9 -23.75 -65.81 38.25
CA LEU A 9 -23.92 -65.18 36.95
C LEU A 9 -22.57 -64.52 36.53
N ILE A 10 -21.88 -65.15 35.57
CA ILE A 10 -20.64 -64.53 34.97
C ILE A 10 -21.09 -63.58 33.91
N CYS A 11 -21.04 -62.24 34.24
CA CYS A 11 -21.13 -61.16 33.26
C CYS A 11 -19.80 -61.02 32.55
N THR A 12 -19.70 -61.46 31.32
CA THR A 12 -18.59 -61.15 30.41
C THR A 12 -18.74 -59.73 29.92
N LEU A 13 -17.96 -58.82 30.50
CA LEU A 13 -17.86 -57.46 30.03
C LEU A 13 -16.98 -57.46 28.76
N ALA A 14 -17.63 -57.36 27.59
CA ALA A 14 -16.94 -57.10 26.33
C ALA A 14 -16.51 -55.63 26.32
N PHE A 15 -15.24 -55.34 26.58
CA PHE A 15 -14.64 -54.04 26.29
C PHE A 15 -14.61 -53.84 24.77
N LEU A 16 -15.56 -53.08 24.25
CA LEU A 16 -15.43 -52.45 22.95
C LEU A 16 -14.34 -51.40 23.08
N VAL A 17 -13.12 -51.73 22.70
CA VAL A 17 -12.07 -50.78 22.41
C VAL A 17 -12.49 -50.10 21.10
N ALA A 18 -13.24 -49.01 21.22
CA ALA A 18 -13.37 -48.03 20.15
C ALA A 18 -11.97 -47.46 19.93
N GLY A 19 -11.26 -47.97 18.95
CA GLY A 19 -10.02 -47.35 18.50
C GLY A 19 -10.32 -45.93 18.04
N CYS A 20 -10.01 -44.95 18.86
CA CYS A 20 -9.86 -43.58 18.42
C CYS A 20 -8.79 -43.62 17.33
N LYS A 21 -9.19 -43.61 16.05
CA LYS A 21 -8.31 -43.23 14.97
C LYS A 21 -7.97 -41.75 15.28
N SER A 22 -6.77 -41.51 15.78
CA SER A 22 -6.24 -40.15 15.84
C SER A 22 -6.35 -39.60 14.41
N GLU A 23 -7.08 -38.49 14.24
CA GLU A 23 -7.04 -37.78 12.97
C GLU A 23 -5.56 -37.46 12.66
N PRO A 24 -5.10 -37.63 11.42
CA PRO A 24 -3.74 -37.30 11.07
C PRO A 24 -3.52 -35.83 11.42
N GLY A 25 -2.37 -35.54 12.05
CA GLY A 25 -2.01 -34.17 12.39
C GLY A 25 -1.88 -33.27 11.14
N PRO A 26 -1.82 -31.96 11.30
CA PRO A 26 -1.74 -31.03 10.17
C PRO A 26 -0.48 -31.29 9.32
N VAL A 27 -0.61 -31.13 8.02
CA VAL A 27 0.52 -31.12 7.09
C VAL A 27 1.29 -29.83 7.29
N THR A 28 2.61 -29.93 7.53
CA THR A 28 3.47 -28.78 7.82
C THR A 28 4.40 -28.49 6.64
N PHE A 29 4.38 -27.26 6.17
CA PHE A 29 5.30 -26.70 5.19
C PHE A 29 6.34 -25.86 5.94
N ASN A 30 7.58 -26.36 6.02
CA ASN A 30 8.69 -25.63 6.64
C ASN A 30 9.33 -24.70 5.61
N LEU A 31 9.50 -23.43 5.99
CA LEU A 31 9.94 -22.33 5.14
C LEU A 31 11.23 -21.76 5.75
N SER A 32 12.37 -22.36 5.39
CA SER A 32 13.66 -21.99 5.98
C SER A 32 14.19 -20.67 5.45
N LYS A 33 14.66 -19.83 6.37
CA LYS A 33 15.34 -18.56 6.06
C LYS A 33 16.61 -18.73 5.22
N ASP A 34 17.22 -19.92 5.23
CA ASP A 34 18.46 -20.20 4.48
C ASP A 34 18.22 -20.46 2.98
N ARG A 35 16.95 -20.38 2.55
CA ARG A 35 16.55 -20.55 1.15
C ARG A 35 16.07 -19.24 0.55
N VAL A 36 16.44 -18.96 -0.71
CA VAL A 36 15.86 -17.87 -1.49
C VAL A 36 14.37 -18.15 -1.77
N MET A 37 14.07 -19.38 -2.22
CA MET A 37 12.70 -19.87 -2.34
C MET A 37 12.57 -21.09 -1.44
N ALA A 38 11.90 -20.92 -0.30
CA ALA A 38 11.64 -21.98 0.67
C ALA A 38 10.28 -22.61 0.42
N GLY A 39 10.13 -23.89 0.81
CA GLY A 39 8.87 -24.61 0.72
C GLY A 39 8.92 -25.84 -0.19
N HIS A 40 7.79 -26.54 -0.29
CA HIS A 40 7.68 -27.78 -1.06
C HIS A 40 6.22 -28.04 -1.47
N LYS A 41 6.00 -29.12 -2.19
CA LYS A 41 4.69 -29.63 -2.58
C LYS A 41 4.40 -30.93 -1.86
N VAL A 42 3.14 -31.20 -1.60
CA VAL A 42 2.64 -32.47 -1.06
C VAL A 42 1.52 -33.02 -1.95
N PRO A 43 1.39 -34.34 -2.10
CA PRO A 43 0.24 -34.95 -2.79
C PRO A 43 -1.06 -34.59 -2.05
N LEU A 44 -2.12 -34.29 -2.79
CA LEU A 44 -3.44 -33.99 -2.20
C LEU A 44 -4.02 -35.18 -1.41
N THR A 45 -3.59 -36.40 -1.74
CA THR A 45 -3.95 -37.61 -1.02
C THR A 45 -3.51 -37.65 0.44
N VAL A 46 -2.64 -36.74 0.90
CA VAL A 46 -2.31 -36.58 2.32
C VAL A 46 -3.46 -35.98 3.12
N PHE A 47 -4.35 -35.21 2.48
CA PHE A 47 -5.55 -34.65 3.10
C PHE A 47 -6.75 -35.57 2.98
N ASP A 48 -6.94 -36.19 1.81
CA ASP A 48 -7.98 -37.15 1.53
C ASP A 48 -7.48 -38.16 0.47
N LYS A 49 -7.57 -39.44 0.73
CA LYS A 49 -7.14 -40.49 -0.22
C LYS A 49 -7.92 -40.46 -1.54
N GLU A 50 -9.16 -39.95 -1.50
CA GLU A 50 -10.05 -39.82 -2.65
C GLU A 50 -10.20 -38.37 -3.10
N PHE A 51 -9.18 -37.52 -2.84
CA PHE A 51 -9.23 -36.12 -3.24
C PHE A 51 -9.45 -35.99 -4.75
N PRO A 52 -10.46 -35.22 -5.21
CA PRO A 52 -10.75 -35.11 -6.64
C PRO A 52 -9.54 -34.55 -7.42
N THR A 53 -9.27 -35.13 -8.60
CA THR A 53 -8.21 -34.65 -9.51
C THR A 53 -8.76 -33.77 -10.62
N ASP A 54 -10.05 -33.84 -10.92
CA ASP A 54 -10.73 -32.88 -11.81
C ASP A 54 -11.54 -31.88 -10.96
N TRP A 55 -11.15 -30.60 -11.04
CA TRP A 55 -11.77 -29.53 -10.26
C TRP A 55 -12.76 -28.67 -11.06
N SER A 56 -13.14 -29.11 -12.27
CA SER A 56 -13.99 -28.36 -13.19
C SER A 56 -15.35 -27.97 -12.60
N GLU A 57 -15.94 -28.85 -11.79
CA GLU A 57 -17.26 -28.69 -11.18
C GLU A 57 -17.24 -27.96 -9.82
N TYR A 58 -16.08 -27.59 -9.32
CA TYR A 58 -15.93 -26.90 -8.04
C TYR A 58 -15.60 -25.42 -8.25
N ASN A 59 -15.96 -24.58 -7.28
CA ASN A 59 -15.70 -23.13 -7.31
C ASN A 59 -14.66 -22.68 -6.28
N TYR A 60 -14.44 -23.47 -5.23
CA TYR A 60 -13.54 -23.08 -4.13
C TYR A 60 -12.64 -24.22 -3.70
N LEU A 61 -11.36 -23.88 -3.45
CA LEU A 61 -10.45 -24.65 -2.60
C LEU A 61 -10.55 -24.10 -1.19
N VAL A 62 -10.98 -24.92 -0.25
CA VAL A 62 -11.13 -24.55 1.16
C VAL A 62 -9.99 -25.13 1.97
N LEU A 63 -9.32 -24.29 2.75
CA LEU A 63 -8.21 -24.67 3.60
C LEU A 63 -8.50 -24.28 5.06
N GLU A 64 -8.34 -25.27 5.98
CA GLU A 64 -8.20 -24.97 7.41
C GLU A 64 -6.70 -24.94 7.71
N MET A 65 -6.17 -23.76 7.99
CA MET A 65 -4.74 -23.55 7.98
C MET A 65 -4.29 -22.53 9.02
N ARG A 66 -2.97 -22.54 9.32
CA ARG A 66 -2.31 -21.58 10.18
C ARG A 66 -0.94 -21.24 9.61
N ALA A 67 -0.58 -19.95 9.58
CA ALA A 67 0.77 -19.51 9.26
C ALA A 67 1.44 -18.90 10.50
N SER A 68 2.74 -19.06 10.65
CA SER A 68 3.51 -18.43 11.74
C SER A 68 3.78 -16.94 11.49
N THR A 69 3.56 -16.46 10.26
CA THR A 69 3.91 -15.11 9.82
C THR A 69 2.85 -14.55 8.88
N ALA A 70 2.79 -13.22 8.79
CA ALA A 70 2.05 -12.48 7.76
C ALA A 70 2.87 -12.25 6.48
N GLN A 71 4.10 -12.77 6.39
CA GLN A 71 4.88 -12.72 5.15
C GLN A 71 4.12 -13.46 4.05
N ARG A 72 4.14 -12.90 2.83
CA ARG A 72 3.45 -13.46 1.67
C ARG A 72 3.96 -14.87 1.35
N VAL A 73 3.03 -15.77 1.13
CA VAL A 73 3.31 -17.11 0.60
C VAL A 73 2.82 -17.24 -0.83
N TYR A 74 3.38 -18.18 -1.54
CA TYR A 74 2.91 -18.66 -2.83
C TYR A 74 2.18 -19.97 -2.61
N LEU A 75 0.89 -19.97 -2.88
CA LEU A 75 0.02 -21.14 -2.79
C LEU A 75 -0.28 -21.64 -4.20
N GLY A 76 0.04 -22.87 -4.51
CA GLY A 76 -0.10 -23.36 -5.85
C GLY A 76 -0.51 -24.83 -5.95
N VAL A 77 -1.00 -25.21 -7.12
CA VAL A 77 -1.43 -26.56 -7.44
C VAL A 77 -0.77 -27.05 -8.71
N THR A 78 -0.36 -28.32 -8.74
CA THR A 78 0.16 -28.99 -9.93
C THR A 78 -0.99 -29.63 -10.67
N THR A 79 -1.10 -29.36 -11.97
CA THR A 79 -2.07 -29.93 -12.90
C THR A 79 -1.35 -30.84 -13.91
N GLU A 80 -2.09 -31.57 -14.74
CA GLU A 80 -1.50 -32.37 -15.81
C GLU A 80 -0.74 -31.55 -16.86
N GLU A 81 -1.05 -30.25 -17.01
CA GLU A 81 -0.43 -29.36 -17.97
C GLU A 81 0.66 -28.44 -17.37
N GLY A 82 0.67 -28.25 -16.04
CA GLY A 82 1.64 -27.36 -15.41
C GLY A 82 1.30 -26.98 -13.97
N TYR A 83 1.85 -25.85 -13.52
CA TYR A 83 1.73 -25.36 -12.15
C TYR A 83 1.04 -24.00 -12.13
N ASN A 84 -0.08 -23.90 -11.40
CA ASN A 84 -0.83 -22.66 -11.19
C ASN A 84 -0.57 -22.16 -9.77
N GLU A 85 -0.24 -20.88 -9.60
CA GLU A 85 0.17 -20.31 -8.31
C GLU A 85 -0.48 -18.96 -8.06
N LEU A 86 -0.77 -18.68 -6.79
CA LEU A 86 -1.28 -17.40 -6.28
C LEU A 86 -0.36 -16.89 -5.18
N ARG A 87 -0.25 -15.56 -5.05
CA ARG A 87 0.31 -14.93 -3.86
C ARG A 87 -0.78 -14.78 -2.80
N PHE A 88 -0.44 -15.10 -1.56
CA PHE A 88 -1.40 -15.17 -0.47
C PHE A 88 -0.80 -14.55 0.80
N ILE A 89 -1.57 -13.66 1.44
CA ILE A 89 -1.23 -13.04 2.73
C ILE A 89 -2.28 -13.43 3.75
N PHE A 90 -1.80 -13.87 4.93
CA PHE A 90 -2.65 -14.13 6.10
C PHE A 90 -2.82 -12.86 6.91
N TYR A 91 -4.06 -12.55 7.31
CA TYR A 91 -4.32 -11.41 8.18
C TYR A 91 -4.22 -11.72 9.68
N ALA A 92 -4.19 -12.97 10.07
CA ALA A 92 -4.15 -13.38 11.46
C ALA A 92 -3.08 -14.46 11.68
N PRO A 93 -1.76 -14.13 11.50
CA PRO A 93 -0.71 -15.09 11.72
C PRO A 93 -0.77 -15.65 13.16
N GLY A 94 -0.57 -16.96 13.30
CA GLY A 94 -0.72 -17.68 14.56
C GLY A 94 -2.12 -18.27 14.78
N ALA A 95 -3.18 -17.72 14.18
CA ALA A 95 -4.53 -18.26 14.29
C ALA A 95 -4.75 -19.44 13.34
N TRP A 96 -5.55 -20.42 13.77
CA TRP A 96 -6.20 -21.35 12.86
C TRP A 96 -7.37 -20.65 12.17
N ILE A 97 -7.38 -20.68 10.85
CA ILE A 97 -8.43 -20.06 10.05
C ILE A 97 -8.97 -21.06 9.03
N ARG A 98 -10.24 -20.92 8.67
CA ARG A 98 -10.78 -21.44 7.41
C ARG A 98 -10.79 -20.30 6.40
N THR A 99 -10.25 -20.55 5.21
CA THR A 99 -10.33 -19.65 4.08
C THR A 99 -10.78 -20.39 2.83
N ALA A 100 -11.68 -19.78 2.06
CA ALA A 100 -12.17 -20.32 0.80
C ALA A 100 -11.58 -19.54 -0.37
N ILE A 101 -10.73 -20.20 -1.17
CA ILE A 101 -10.01 -19.59 -2.28
C ILE A 101 -10.79 -19.83 -3.58
N PRO A 102 -11.29 -18.79 -4.26
CA PRO A 102 -12.00 -18.97 -5.52
C PRO A 102 -11.09 -19.59 -6.59
N LEU A 103 -11.53 -20.72 -7.16
CA LEU A 103 -10.77 -21.46 -8.17
C LEU A 103 -10.63 -20.69 -9.49
N THR A 104 -11.49 -19.69 -9.75
CA THR A 104 -11.37 -18.83 -10.91
C THR A 104 -9.99 -18.17 -11.00
N TYR A 105 -9.34 -17.87 -9.86
CA TYR A 105 -8.00 -17.28 -9.83
C TYR A 105 -6.88 -18.27 -10.18
N PHE A 106 -7.15 -19.57 -10.11
CA PHE A 106 -6.21 -20.61 -10.55
C PHE A 106 -6.38 -20.97 -12.03
N ARG A 107 -7.60 -20.92 -12.60
CA ARG A 107 -7.89 -21.42 -13.96
C ARG A 107 -8.04 -20.32 -15.00
N ASP A 108 -8.75 -19.25 -14.68
CA ASP A 108 -9.10 -18.23 -15.65
C ASP A 108 -8.84 -16.84 -15.07
N LEU A 109 -8.02 -16.06 -15.76
CA LEU A 109 -8.06 -14.62 -15.57
C LEU A 109 -9.21 -14.08 -16.40
N PRO A 110 -10.15 -13.32 -15.83
CA PRO A 110 -11.19 -12.67 -16.61
C PRO A 110 -10.58 -11.90 -17.77
N SER A 111 -11.25 -11.89 -18.93
CA SER A 111 -10.81 -11.09 -20.08
C SER A 111 -10.62 -9.64 -19.63
N GLY A 112 -9.44 -9.08 -19.89
CA GLY A 112 -9.06 -7.74 -19.40
C GLY A 112 -8.57 -7.67 -17.95
N ALA A 113 -8.55 -8.76 -17.20
CA ALA A 113 -8.06 -8.78 -15.82
C ALA A 113 -6.57 -8.41 -15.71
N HIS A 114 -5.81 -8.67 -16.75
CA HIS A 114 -4.39 -8.32 -16.83
C HIS A 114 -4.11 -6.82 -16.71
N ASP A 115 -5.13 -6.00 -16.85
CA ASP A 115 -4.99 -4.56 -17.03
C ASP A 115 -5.58 -3.75 -15.88
N LEU A 116 -6.22 -4.42 -14.93
CA LEU A 116 -6.93 -3.78 -13.84
C LEU A 116 -6.41 -4.27 -12.50
N ALA A 117 -5.65 -3.45 -11.79
CA ALA A 117 -5.13 -3.76 -10.45
C ALA A 117 -6.21 -4.33 -9.51
N ALA A 118 -7.44 -3.82 -9.60
CA ALA A 118 -8.59 -4.30 -8.83
C ALA A 118 -8.99 -5.75 -9.17
N THR A 119 -8.64 -6.26 -10.34
CA THR A 119 -8.97 -7.64 -10.77
C THR A 119 -7.88 -8.62 -10.35
N TYR A 120 -6.68 -8.15 -10.09
CA TYR A 120 -5.57 -8.97 -9.61
C TYR A 120 -5.60 -9.22 -8.11
N ASN A 121 -6.37 -8.42 -7.38
CA ASN A 121 -6.39 -8.41 -5.94
C ASN A 121 -7.76 -8.84 -5.43
N HIS A 122 -7.81 -9.90 -4.64
CA HIS A 122 -9.03 -10.38 -4.02
C HIS A 122 -8.88 -10.43 -2.51
N LYS A 123 -9.57 -9.50 -1.84
CA LYS A 123 -9.65 -9.46 -0.38
C LYS A 123 -10.75 -10.38 0.12
N ARG A 124 -10.37 -11.28 1.02
CA ARG A 124 -11.30 -12.03 1.88
C ARG A 124 -11.23 -11.52 3.33
N PRO A 125 -12.14 -11.89 4.21
CA PRO A 125 -12.10 -11.45 5.61
C PRO A 125 -10.78 -11.77 6.33
N LEU A 126 -10.14 -12.91 6.05
CA LEU A 126 -8.93 -13.39 6.72
C LEU A 126 -7.71 -13.52 5.83
N SER A 127 -7.83 -13.14 4.57
CA SER A 127 -6.73 -13.25 3.62
C SER A 127 -6.80 -12.24 2.49
N TYR A 128 -5.66 -12.05 1.86
CA TYR A 128 -5.51 -11.26 0.64
C TYR A 128 -4.84 -12.11 -0.43
N ILE A 129 -5.51 -12.28 -1.54
CA ILE A 129 -5.04 -13.02 -2.71
C ILE A 129 -4.59 -12.01 -3.75
N ASN A 130 -3.34 -12.10 -4.15
CA ASN A 130 -2.79 -11.33 -5.26
C ASN A 130 -2.48 -12.31 -6.39
N ILE A 131 -3.11 -12.12 -7.54
CA ILE A 131 -2.95 -13.00 -8.69
C ILE A 131 -1.65 -12.63 -9.39
N ASP A 132 -0.76 -13.60 -9.55
CA ASP A 132 0.47 -13.39 -10.29
C ASP A 132 0.24 -13.47 -11.80
N HIS A 133 1.08 -12.75 -12.55
CA HIS A 133 1.12 -12.88 -13.99
C HIS A 133 1.70 -14.25 -14.34
N GLY A 134 1.01 -14.99 -15.18
CA GLY A 134 1.51 -16.29 -15.61
C GLY A 134 0.48 -17.08 -16.39
N THR A 135 0.96 -18.12 -17.05
CA THR A 135 0.09 -19.07 -17.72
C THR A 135 -0.77 -19.78 -16.68
N ARG A 136 -2.07 -19.88 -16.95
CA ARG A 136 -3.00 -20.68 -16.16
C ARG A 136 -3.35 -21.94 -16.95
N HIS A 137 -3.23 -23.05 -16.29
CA HIS A 137 -3.56 -24.36 -16.86
C HIS A 137 -4.93 -24.80 -16.36
N PRO A 138 -5.68 -25.61 -17.14
CA PRO A 138 -6.91 -26.23 -16.68
C PRO A 138 -6.68 -26.98 -15.36
N LEU A 139 -7.67 -26.94 -14.46
CA LEU A 139 -7.58 -27.65 -13.17
C LEU A 139 -8.02 -29.12 -13.33
N LYS A 140 -7.27 -29.86 -14.18
CA LYS A 140 -7.42 -31.29 -14.44
C LYS A 140 -6.13 -32.02 -14.10
N GLY A 141 -6.27 -33.29 -13.66
CA GLY A 141 -5.13 -34.05 -13.19
C GLY A 141 -4.44 -33.40 -12.00
N VAL A 142 -5.18 -32.64 -11.17
CA VAL A 142 -4.60 -31.94 -10.02
C VAL A 142 -4.17 -32.97 -8.97
N ASP A 143 -2.87 -33.02 -8.68
CA ASP A 143 -2.27 -34.04 -7.84
C ASP A 143 -1.61 -33.53 -6.57
N SER A 144 -1.17 -32.28 -6.53
CA SER A 144 -0.41 -31.75 -5.41
C SER A 144 -0.72 -30.30 -5.09
N LEU A 145 -0.57 -29.95 -3.80
CA LEU A 145 -0.62 -28.61 -3.23
C LEU A 145 0.78 -28.18 -2.81
N GLY A 146 1.20 -27.00 -3.22
CA GLY A 146 2.48 -26.40 -2.86
C GLY A 146 2.31 -25.13 -2.04
N VAL A 147 3.20 -24.96 -1.05
CA VAL A 147 3.37 -23.70 -0.31
C VAL A 147 4.82 -23.31 -0.40
N ARG A 148 5.08 -22.09 -0.88
CA ARG A 148 6.43 -21.54 -1.01
C ARG A 148 6.48 -20.13 -0.45
N MET A 149 7.67 -19.66 -0.08
CA MET A 149 7.94 -18.30 0.39
C MET A 149 9.25 -17.80 -0.18
N HIS A 150 9.25 -16.57 -0.67
CA HIS A 150 10.46 -15.93 -1.16
C HIS A 150 11.20 -15.26 0.00
N MET A 151 12.47 -15.61 0.18
CA MET A 151 13.38 -15.06 1.20
C MET A 151 12.72 -14.92 2.57
N PRO A 152 12.34 -16.01 3.25
CA PRO A 152 11.76 -15.93 4.60
C PRO A 152 12.64 -15.10 5.54
N VAL A 153 12.05 -14.21 6.35
CA VAL A 153 12.80 -13.36 7.29
C VAL A 153 13.45 -14.20 8.38
N LYS A 154 12.73 -15.20 8.86
CA LYS A 154 13.17 -16.22 9.82
C LYS A 154 12.63 -17.58 9.38
N ASP A 155 12.96 -18.64 10.11
CA ASP A 155 12.34 -19.94 9.86
C ASP A 155 10.85 -19.86 10.17
N GLU A 156 10.04 -20.07 9.15
CA GLU A 156 8.58 -19.93 9.19
C GLU A 156 7.91 -21.25 8.83
N LYS A 157 6.62 -21.36 9.12
CA LYS A 157 5.82 -22.53 8.76
C LYS A 157 4.41 -22.16 8.39
N VAL A 158 3.84 -22.96 7.49
CA VAL A 158 2.41 -23.02 7.22
C VAL A 158 1.93 -24.42 7.54
N GLU A 159 0.85 -24.54 8.30
CA GLU A 159 0.23 -25.78 8.69
C GLU A 159 -1.18 -25.84 8.09
N ILE A 160 -1.52 -26.95 7.42
CA ILE A 160 -2.85 -27.18 6.84
C ILE A 160 -3.42 -28.43 7.47
N ALA A 161 -4.51 -28.28 8.24
CA ALA A 161 -5.21 -29.36 8.88
C ALA A 161 -6.18 -30.05 7.92
N LYS A 162 -6.86 -29.27 7.06
CA LYS A 162 -7.80 -29.79 6.07
C LYS A 162 -7.69 -29.03 4.76
N ALA A 163 -7.84 -29.74 3.66
CA ALA A 163 -8.05 -29.20 2.33
C ALA A 163 -9.22 -29.95 1.68
N TYR A 164 -10.15 -29.23 1.06
CA TYR A 164 -11.29 -29.81 0.36
C TYR A 164 -11.86 -28.84 -0.67
N LEU A 165 -12.70 -29.34 -1.56
CA LEU A 165 -13.33 -28.56 -2.62
C LEU A 165 -14.83 -28.38 -2.34
N THR A 166 -15.36 -27.21 -2.70
CA THR A 166 -16.79 -26.91 -2.61
C THR A 166 -17.30 -26.16 -3.84
N VAL A 167 -18.60 -26.31 -4.11
CA VAL A 167 -19.32 -25.50 -5.11
C VAL A 167 -19.75 -24.18 -4.47
N GLU A 168 -20.31 -24.24 -3.26
CA GLU A 168 -20.75 -23.06 -2.50
C GLU A 168 -19.59 -22.50 -1.68
N ASP A 169 -19.54 -21.17 -1.52
CA ASP A 169 -18.59 -20.51 -0.62
C ASP A 169 -18.97 -20.77 0.84
N PRO A 170 -18.20 -21.56 1.61
CA PRO A 170 -18.49 -21.82 3.02
C PRO A 170 -18.17 -20.61 3.91
N GLY A 171 -17.61 -19.53 3.34
CA GLY A 171 -17.11 -18.36 4.07
C GLY A 171 -15.80 -18.62 4.82
N ASP A 172 -15.14 -17.54 5.18
CA ASP A 172 -13.97 -17.57 6.07
C ASP A 172 -14.42 -17.67 7.53
N ALA A 173 -13.60 -18.27 8.39
CA ALA A 173 -13.86 -18.34 9.83
C ALA A 173 -12.56 -18.32 10.63
N ASN A 174 -12.57 -17.65 11.79
CA ASN A 174 -11.57 -17.88 12.83
C ASN A 174 -11.90 -19.21 13.54
N LEU A 175 -10.95 -20.12 13.57
CA LEU A 175 -11.07 -21.43 14.23
C LEU A 175 -10.29 -21.47 15.56
N SER A 176 -9.71 -20.33 15.97
CA SER A 176 -8.98 -20.19 17.22
C SER A 176 -9.89 -19.59 18.31
N ASP A 177 -9.67 -20.02 19.56
CA ASP A 177 -10.37 -19.49 20.72
C ASP A 177 -9.83 -18.14 21.20
N ILE A 178 -8.70 -17.70 20.67
CA ILE A 178 -8.00 -16.47 21.07
C ILE A 178 -8.23 -15.40 19.98
N PRO A 179 -8.61 -14.16 20.34
CA PRO A 179 -8.70 -13.04 19.43
C PRO A 179 -7.37 -12.79 18.71
N ALA A 180 -7.44 -12.43 17.43
CA ALA A 180 -6.25 -12.15 16.62
C ALA A 180 -5.57 -10.83 17.00
N VAL A 181 -6.34 -9.87 17.51
CA VAL A 181 -5.86 -8.59 18.05
C VAL A 181 -6.23 -8.44 19.51
N ASP A 182 -5.42 -7.70 20.27
CA ASP A 182 -5.65 -7.39 21.69
C ASP A 182 -6.54 -6.14 21.87
N GLU A 183 -6.73 -5.72 23.11
CA GLU A 183 -7.55 -4.55 23.45
C GLU A 183 -6.96 -3.22 22.97
N PHE A 184 -5.69 -3.17 22.57
CA PHE A 184 -5.02 -2.01 21.97
C PHE A 184 -4.97 -2.07 20.44
N GLY A 185 -5.50 -3.15 19.82
CA GLY A 185 -5.48 -3.36 18.37
C GLY A 185 -4.20 -3.97 17.85
N GLN A 186 -3.28 -4.39 18.72
CA GLN A 186 -2.01 -5.03 18.36
C GLN A 186 -2.22 -6.52 18.05
N TRP A 187 -1.27 -7.12 17.33
CA TRP A 187 -1.22 -8.55 17.12
C TRP A 187 -1.15 -9.32 18.45
N ASN A 188 -2.20 -10.07 18.75
CA ASN A 188 -2.35 -10.75 20.04
C ASN A 188 -1.61 -12.09 20.11
N LEU A 189 -1.41 -12.75 18.98
CA LEU A 189 -0.86 -14.11 18.88
C LEU A 189 0.67 -14.16 18.78
N GLY A 190 1.34 -13.02 18.90
CA GLY A 190 2.80 -12.91 18.88
C GLY A 190 3.32 -11.85 19.83
N GLU A 191 4.60 -11.99 20.16
CA GLU A 191 5.38 -11.02 20.94
C GLU A 191 6.35 -10.28 20.04
N PHE A 192 6.55 -8.99 20.32
CA PHE A 192 7.47 -8.13 19.58
C PHE A 192 8.01 -7.00 20.46
N GLU A 193 9.11 -6.40 20.04
CA GLU A 193 9.69 -5.25 20.72
C GLU A 193 8.68 -4.10 20.83
N ASP A 194 8.60 -3.48 21.97
CA ASP A 194 7.70 -2.36 22.28
C ASP A 194 6.18 -2.71 22.25
N LYS A 195 5.78 -4.00 22.36
CA LYS A 195 4.37 -4.36 22.52
C LYS A 195 3.83 -3.77 23.83
N VAL A 196 2.65 -3.15 23.75
CA VAL A 196 1.98 -2.59 24.95
C VAL A 196 1.20 -3.68 25.66
N HIS A 197 1.41 -3.81 26.97
CA HIS A 197 0.69 -4.77 27.82
C HIS A 197 -0.27 -4.11 28.81
N SER A 198 -0.19 -2.77 28.96
CA SER A 198 -1.09 -2.05 29.87
C SER A 198 -1.32 -0.60 29.45
N GLU A 199 -2.45 -0.02 29.91
CA GLU A 199 -2.71 1.41 29.74
C GLU A 199 -1.65 2.29 30.42
N ALA A 200 -1.07 1.83 31.51
CA ALA A 200 -0.04 2.57 32.24
C ALA A 200 1.22 2.74 31.38
N GLU A 201 1.71 1.65 30.77
CA GLU A 201 2.84 1.69 29.81
C GLU A 201 2.56 2.61 28.63
N LEU A 202 1.35 2.52 28.07
CA LEU A 202 0.97 3.34 26.92
C LEU A 202 0.93 4.83 27.27
N LYS A 203 0.34 5.17 28.45
CA LYS A 203 0.29 6.56 28.94
C LYS A 203 1.67 7.11 29.27
N GLU A 204 2.56 6.28 29.82
CA GLU A 204 3.95 6.66 30.08
C GLU A 204 4.70 6.97 28.77
N ALA A 205 4.55 6.11 27.75
CA ALA A 205 5.16 6.33 26.44
C ALA A 205 4.65 7.63 25.77
N TRP A 206 3.35 7.90 25.84
CA TRP A 206 2.77 9.16 25.34
C TRP A 206 3.25 10.39 26.13
N ALA A 207 3.36 10.29 27.47
CA ALA A 207 3.85 11.40 28.29
C ALA A 207 5.33 11.72 27.99
N ALA A 208 6.14 10.70 27.70
CA ALA A 208 7.52 10.90 27.28
C ALA A 208 7.62 11.63 25.94
N GLU A 209 6.79 11.27 24.95
CA GLU A 209 6.68 11.97 23.68
C GLU A 209 6.22 13.43 23.85
N ASP A 210 5.20 13.66 24.66
CA ASP A 210 4.66 15.00 24.93
C ASP A 210 5.72 15.89 25.59
N ALA A 211 6.56 15.35 26.50
CA ALA A 211 7.68 16.06 27.09
C ALA A 211 8.78 16.41 26.06
N GLU A 212 9.10 15.50 25.14
CA GLU A 212 10.06 15.76 24.07
C GLU A 212 9.55 16.86 23.12
N ILE A 213 8.26 16.79 22.73
CA ILE A 213 7.62 17.83 21.91
C ILE A 213 7.69 19.20 22.62
N ALA A 214 7.34 19.26 23.91
CA ALA A 214 7.36 20.51 24.67
C ALA A 214 8.75 21.12 24.81
N ALA A 215 9.79 20.30 24.83
CA ALA A 215 11.18 20.73 24.92
C ALA A 215 11.79 21.17 23.58
N TYR A 216 11.16 20.82 22.46
CA TYR A 216 11.70 21.08 21.13
C TYR A 216 11.30 22.44 20.59
N THR A 217 12.25 23.15 19.99
CA THR A 217 11.99 24.40 19.24
C THR A 217 12.71 24.34 17.90
N GLU A 218 11.96 24.46 16.82
CA GLU A 218 12.54 24.53 15.47
C GLU A 218 13.19 25.92 15.26
N THR A 219 14.46 25.93 14.90
CA THR A 219 15.25 27.14 14.70
C THR A 219 15.91 27.25 13.32
N ARG A 220 15.82 26.20 12.51
CA ARG A 220 16.50 26.10 11.20
C ARG A 220 15.57 26.40 10.03
N LEU A 221 14.28 26.20 10.23
CA LEU A 221 13.29 26.29 9.17
C LEU A 221 12.42 27.54 9.31
N SER A 222 12.05 28.12 8.19
CA SER A 222 11.06 29.20 8.12
C SER A 222 9.67 28.67 8.57
N ARG A 223 8.73 29.57 8.78
CA ARG A 223 7.33 29.17 9.05
C ARG A 223 6.70 28.34 7.92
N PHE A 224 7.27 28.38 6.72
CA PHE A 224 6.89 27.57 5.56
C PHE A 224 7.80 26.34 5.38
N GLY A 225 8.70 26.06 6.31
CA GLY A 225 9.57 24.89 6.27
C GLY A 225 10.79 25.00 5.36
N GLY A 226 11.10 26.19 4.83
CA GLY A 226 12.32 26.45 4.05
C GLY A 226 13.54 26.68 4.93
N ASP A 227 14.74 26.39 4.43
CA ASP A 227 16.01 26.56 5.12
C ASP A 227 16.35 28.05 5.31
N LEU A 228 16.36 28.51 6.56
CA LEU A 228 16.65 29.91 6.93
C LEU A 228 18.04 30.40 6.51
N SER A 229 18.98 29.48 6.26
CA SER A 229 20.33 29.81 5.83
C SER A 229 20.44 30.19 4.33
N ARG A 230 19.40 29.90 3.52
CA ARG A 230 19.41 29.99 2.06
C ARG A 230 18.19 30.74 1.56
N ARG A 231 18.39 31.90 0.94
CA ARG A 231 17.28 32.75 0.55
C ARG A 231 17.46 33.41 -0.81
N THR A 232 16.38 33.48 -1.55
CA THR A 232 16.20 34.32 -2.75
C THR A 232 14.98 35.22 -2.57
N ARG A 233 14.44 35.81 -3.64
CA ARG A 233 13.26 36.67 -3.57
C ARG A 233 12.00 35.86 -3.24
N GLY A 234 11.25 36.25 -2.20
CA GLY A 234 9.91 35.74 -1.91
C GLY A 234 8.86 36.25 -2.91
N THR A 235 7.83 35.44 -3.18
CA THR A 235 6.74 35.80 -4.11
C THR A 235 5.36 35.67 -3.49
N GLY A 236 5.27 35.18 -2.24
CA GLY A 236 4.01 34.93 -1.52
C GLY A 236 3.41 33.55 -1.74
N PHE A 237 3.94 32.77 -2.68
CA PHE A 237 3.52 31.39 -2.97
C PHE A 237 4.74 30.50 -3.24
N PHE A 238 4.58 29.19 -3.08
CA PHE A 238 5.60 28.23 -3.49
C PHE A 238 5.83 28.29 -5.00
N ARG A 239 7.07 28.17 -5.42
CA ARG A 239 7.48 28.04 -6.81
C ARG A 239 8.66 27.09 -6.93
N VAL A 240 8.97 26.67 -8.14
CA VAL A 240 10.20 25.92 -8.45
C VAL A 240 11.20 26.85 -9.13
N GLN A 241 12.47 26.67 -8.82
CA GLN A 241 13.56 27.45 -9.41
C GLN A 241 14.82 26.60 -9.51
N GLN A 242 15.51 26.71 -10.65
CA GLN A 242 16.84 26.14 -10.79
C GLN A 242 17.89 27.17 -10.35
N ILE A 243 18.78 26.77 -9.44
CA ILE A 243 19.87 27.61 -8.91
C ILE A 243 21.13 26.74 -8.90
N ASP A 244 22.20 27.24 -9.49
CA ASP A 244 23.50 26.56 -9.60
C ASP A 244 23.39 25.13 -10.17
N GLY A 245 22.53 24.94 -11.17
CA GLY A 245 22.31 23.66 -11.85
C GLY A 245 21.38 22.68 -11.11
N LYS A 246 20.86 23.04 -9.95
CA LYS A 246 19.99 22.21 -9.14
C LYS A 246 18.60 22.81 -9.01
N TRP A 247 17.57 21.96 -8.96
CA TRP A 247 16.20 22.39 -8.75
C TRP A 247 15.87 22.49 -7.26
N TRP A 248 15.03 23.46 -6.93
CA TRP A 248 14.55 23.73 -5.57
C TRP A 248 13.09 24.12 -5.63
N PHE A 249 12.32 23.73 -4.64
CA PHE A 249 11.21 24.57 -4.24
C PHE A 249 11.75 25.84 -3.58
N ILE A 250 11.06 26.95 -3.78
CA ILE A 250 11.28 28.19 -3.05
C ILE A 250 9.98 28.49 -2.32
N ASP A 251 10.08 28.67 -1.01
CA ASP A 251 8.92 28.96 -0.18
C ASP A 251 8.37 30.38 -0.43
N PRO A 252 7.18 30.73 0.10
CA PRO A 252 6.57 32.03 -0.09
C PRO A 252 7.44 33.24 0.32
N GLU A 253 8.34 33.08 1.29
CA GLU A 253 9.26 34.12 1.78
C GLU A 253 10.60 34.10 1.04
N GLY A 254 10.83 33.12 0.18
CA GLY A 254 12.03 33.03 -0.67
C GLY A 254 13.10 32.08 -0.16
N TYR A 255 12.84 31.31 0.91
CA TYR A 255 13.78 30.33 1.40
C TYR A 255 13.79 29.06 0.54
N TYR A 256 14.96 28.43 0.43
CA TYR A 256 15.10 27.16 -0.30
C TYR A 256 14.38 26.06 0.47
N PHE A 257 13.71 25.19 -0.26
CA PHE A 257 12.85 24.20 0.33
C PHE A 257 13.00 22.84 -0.39
N LEU A 258 13.25 21.79 0.38
CA LEU A 258 13.15 20.40 -0.03
C LEU A 258 12.01 19.76 0.76
N SER A 259 11.07 19.13 0.08
CA SER A 259 9.90 18.55 0.73
C SER A 259 10.21 17.17 1.32
N ILE A 260 10.07 17.03 2.64
CA ILE A 260 10.08 15.76 3.36
C ILE A 260 8.68 15.57 3.92
N SER A 261 7.93 14.62 3.40
CA SER A 261 6.50 14.49 3.69
C SER A 261 6.06 13.04 3.95
N SER A 262 4.85 12.90 4.52
CA SER A 262 4.14 11.63 4.59
C SER A 262 2.73 11.77 4.04
N ASN A 263 2.30 10.80 3.26
CA ASN A 263 0.93 10.67 2.79
C ASN A 263 0.03 10.16 3.93
N GLY A 264 -1.26 10.51 3.86
CA GLY A 264 -2.25 10.05 4.82
C GLY A 264 -2.06 10.59 6.23
N THR A 265 -1.34 11.70 6.39
CA THR A 265 -1.07 12.35 7.68
C THR A 265 -2.39 12.71 8.37
N SER A 266 -2.67 12.07 9.49
CA SER A 266 -3.94 12.19 10.21
C SER A 266 -3.77 11.83 11.69
N PRO A 267 -4.67 12.24 12.60
CA PRO A 267 -4.66 11.73 13.97
C PRO A 267 -5.06 10.25 14.00
N ALA A 268 -4.49 9.50 14.95
CA ALA A 268 -4.93 8.14 15.21
C ALA A 268 -6.34 8.10 15.79
N TRP A 269 -7.04 7.07 15.44
CA TRP A 269 -8.39 6.83 15.90
C TRP A 269 -8.47 5.45 16.55
N GLY A 270 -7.57 4.96 17.31
CA GLY A 270 -7.58 3.70 18.07
C GLY A 270 -8.42 2.53 17.51
N ARG A 271 -9.37 2.88 16.71
CA ARG A 271 -10.24 2.03 15.90
C ARG A 271 -10.23 2.61 14.49
N ALA A 272 -9.72 1.91 13.52
CA ALA A 272 -9.97 2.28 12.12
C ALA A 272 -11.48 2.51 11.99
N PRO A 273 -11.95 3.73 11.70
CA PRO A 273 -13.38 3.96 11.61
C PRO A 273 -13.92 3.02 10.54
N ARG A 274 -14.92 2.20 10.92
CA ARG A 274 -15.64 1.39 9.95
C ARG A 274 -16.13 2.32 8.85
N ARG A 275 -15.62 2.13 7.66
CA ARG A 275 -16.24 2.80 6.50
C ARG A 275 -17.63 2.23 6.34
N GLN A 276 -18.63 3.11 6.19
CA GLN A 276 -19.99 2.72 5.89
C GLN A 276 -20.00 1.70 4.73
N GLY A 277 -20.61 0.53 4.95
CA GLY A 277 -20.65 -0.56 3.97
C GLY A 277 -19.57 -1.64 4.12
N GLN A 278 -18.64 -1.54 5.10
CA GLN A 278 -17.76 -2.66 5.41
C GLN A 278 -18.55 -3.77 6.14
N PRO A 279 -18.32 -5.05 5.79
CA PRO A 279 -18.95 -6.17 6.47
C PRO A 279 -18.58 -6.20 7.95
N GLU A 280 -19.47 -6.77 8.78
CA GLU A 280 -19.16 -7.03 10.18
C GLU A 280 -17.89 -7.88 10.29
N PRO A 281 -16.99 -7.61 11.27
CA PRO A 281 -15.86 -8.47 11.54
C PRO A 281 -16.32 -9.89 11.84
N LEU A 282 -15.55 -10.86 11.41
CA LEU A 282 -15.83 -12.24 11.80
C LEU A 282 -15.77 -12.39 13.32
N PRO A 283 -16.64 -13.24 13.90
CA PRO A 283 -16.59 -13.53 15.32
C PRO A 283 -15.21 -14.03 15.76
N GLY A 284 -14.80 -13.65 16.97
CA GLY A 284 -13.54 -14.10 17.59
C GLY A 284 -12.26 -13.44 17.08
N LEU A 285 -12.34 -12.47 16.16
CA LEU A 285 -11.15 -11.72 15.72
C LEU A 285 -10.73 -10.61 16.67
N TYR A 286 -11.69 -10.03 17.38
CA TYR A 286 -11.49 -8.95 18.33
C TYR A 286 -11.87 -9.42 19.75
N PRO A 287 -11.31 -8.80 20.81
CA PRO A 287 -11.77 -9.02 22.17
C PRO A 287 -13.27 -8.72 22.29
N GLU A 288 -14.00 -9.45 23.14
CA GLU A 288 -15.43 -9.17 23.42
C GLU A 288 -15.66 -7.75 23.94
N SER A 289 -14.71 -7.20 24.70
CA SER A 289 -14.71 -5.82 25.17
C SER A 289 -14.49 -4.78 24.05
N GLY A 290 -14.12 -5.23 22.85
CA GLY A 290 -13.69 -4.38 21.74
C GLY A 290 -12.27 -3.83 21.90
N VAL A 291 -11.84 -3.01 20.94
CA VAL A 291 -10.57 -2.28 20.98
C VAL A 291 -10.81 -0.91 21.61
N LYS A 292 -9.88 -0.47 22.46
CA LYS A 292 -9.95 0.82 23.18
C LYS A 292 -9.92 2.01 22.20
N ASP A 293 -10.66 3.05 22.52
CA ASP A 293 -10.53 4.35 21.85
C ASP A 293 -9.29 5.07 22.39
N LEU A 294 -8.20 5.02 21.63
CA LEU A 294 -6.91 5.60 22.04
C LEU A 294 -6.96 7.13 22.12
N ARG A 295 -7.82 7.78 21.34
CA ARG A 295 -8.01 9.23 21.43
C ARG A 295 -8.67 9.61 22.75
N ALA A 296 -9.75 8.92 23.12
CA ALA A 296 -10.39 9.13 24.41
C ALA A 296 -9.45 8.80 25.58
N LEU A 297 -8.63 7.74 25.43
CA LEU A 297 -7.65 7.35 26.43
C LEU A 297 -6.52 8.40 26.62
N ARG A 298 -6.06 9.04 25.52
CA ARG A 298 -4.97 10.05 25.56
C ARG A 298 -5.47 11.45 25.91
N PHE A 299 -6.59 11.89 25.34
CA PHE A 299 -7.06 13.28 25.43
C PHE A 299 -8.35 13.46 26.21
N GLY A 300 -8.97 12.36 26.66
CA GLY A 300 -10.29 12.36 27.33
C GLY A 300 -11.45 12.48 26.32
N GLU A 301 -12.66 12.33 26.86
CA GLU A 301 -13.92 12.50 26.11
C GLU A 301 -14.39 13.96 26.19
N CYS A 302 -13.64 14.89 25.62
CA CYS A 302 -13.96 16.31 25.61
C CYS A 302 -14.04 16.86 24.19
N GLU A 303 -14.70 18.01 24.01
CA GLU A 303 -14.88 18.67 22.71
C GLU A 303 -13.52 19.01 22.07
N GLU A 304 -12.51 19.36 22.88
CA GLU A 304 -11.18 19.74 22.43
C GLU A 304 -10.29 18.54 22.05
N ALA A 305 -10.68 17.30 22.37
CA ALA A 305 -9.86 16.10 22.12
C ALA A 305 -9.46 15.95 20.65
N ALA A 306 -10.37 16.23 19.71
CA ALA A 306 -10.08 16.21 18.28
C ALA A 306 -9.06 17.27 17.87
N GLY A 307 -9.17 18.49 18.41
CA GLY A 307 -8.23 19.57 18.19
C GLY A 307 -6.82 19.24 18.70
N LYS A 308 -6.72 18.68 19.91
CA LYS A 308 -5.44 18.24 20.50
C LYS A 308 -4.80 17.12 19.67
N ALA A 309 -5.59 16.15 19.19
CA ALA A 309 -5.09 15.09 18.33
C ALA A 309 -4.57 15.61 16.99
N ASN A 310 -5.27 16.55 16.34
CA ASN A 310 -4.79 17.20 15.11
C ASN A 310 -3.52 18.02 15.35
N GLN A 311 -3.42 18.72 16.48
CA GLN A 311 -2.24 19.50 16.84
C GLN A 311 -1.03 18.60 17.05
N LEU A 312 -1.17 17.49 17.76
CA LEU A 312 -0.12 16.50 17.97
C LEU A 312 0.51 16.04 16.65
N VAL A 313 -0.30 15.83 15.60
CA VAL A 313 0.20 15.45 14.27
C VAL A 313 1.20 16.50 13.73
N THR A 314 0.87 17.78 13.82
CA THR A 314 1.75 18.85 13.35
C THR A 314 2.97 19.05 14.25
N ASP A 315 2.84 18.78 15.55
CA ASP A 315 3.94 18.81 16.50
C ASP A 315 4.94 17.68 16.24
N ARG A 316 4.46 16.47 15.95
CA ARG A 316 5.28 15.34 15.49
C ARG A 316 6.05 15.64 14.21
N LEU A 317 5.38 16.20 13.19
CA LEU A 317 6.05 16.61 11.96
C LEU A 317 7.19 17.59 12.25
N THR A 318 6.95 18.57 13.16
CA THR A 318 7.96 19.55 13.56
C THR A 318 9.13 18.88 14.28
N LEU A 319 8.84 18.04 15.27
CA LEU A 319 9.83 17.33 16.07
C LEU A 319 10.71 16.41 15.22
N TRP A 320 10.14 15.77 14.20
CA TRP A 320 10.86 14.82 13.35
C TRP A 320 11.61 15.50 12.19
N GLY A 321 11.39 16.80 11.97
CA GLY A 321 11.99 17.53 10.85
C GLY A 321 11.27 17.34 9.52
N MET A 322 10.05 16.78 9.54
CA MET A 322 9.17 16.75 8.35
C MET A 322 8.51 18.12 8.18
N ASN A 323 8.62 18.69 7.00
CA ASN A 323 8.13 20.04 6.72
C ASN A 323 6.86 20.11 5.87
N THR A 324 6.34 18.96 5.40
CA THR A 324 5.20 18.94 4.47
C THR A 324 4.18 17.87 4.88
N ILE A 325 2.90 18.22 4.83
CA ILE A 325 1.77 17.30 4.88
C ILE A 325 1.54 16.76 3.47
N GLY A 326 1.70 15.44 3.28
CA GLY A 326 1.54 14.80 1.98
C GLY A 326 0.08 14.63 1.54
N ASN A 327 -0.10 13.96 0.41
CA ASN A 327 -1.42 13.73 -0.17
C ASN A 327 -2.31 12.84 0.72
N TRP A 328 -3.62 12.87 0.52
CA TRP A 328 -4.66 12.11 1.25
C TRP A 328 -4.69 12.34 2.77
N SER A 329 -4.10 13.42 3.23
CA SER A 329 -4.05 13.77 4.65
C SER A 329 -5.37 14.37 5.16
N SER A 330 -5.53 14.39 6.50
CA SER A 330 -6.70 14.94 7.16
C SER A 330 -6.90 16.42 6.85
N ARG A 331 -8.12 16.78 6.44
CA ARG A 331 -8.51 18.16 6.21
C ARG A 331 -8.44 19.01 7.49
N ASP A 332 -8.72 18.40 8.63
CA ASP A 332 -8.67 19.09 9.93
C ASP A 332 -7.23 19.41 10.35
N VAL A 333 -6.28 18.51 10.05
CA VAL A 333 -4.84 18.79 10.25
C VAL A 333 -4.37 19.90 9.32
N ILE A 334 -4.77 19.88 8.05
CA ILE A 334 -4.47 20.94 7.07
C ILE A 334 -5.06 22.29 7.51
N ALA A 335 -6.28 22.29 8.05
CA ALA A 335 -6.97 23.50 8.51
C ALA A 335 -6.26 24.21 9.67
N LEU A 336 -5.38 23.52 10.42
CA LEU A 336 -4.53 24.18 11.41
C LEU A 336 -3.56 25.19 10.80
N ASN A 337 -3.28 25.09 9.50
CA ASN A 337 -2.41 26.01 8.74
C ASN A 337 -1.01 26.19 9.34
N ARG A 338 -0.46 25.09 9.89
CA ARG A 338 0.85 25.07 10.59
C ARG A 338 1.99 24.53 9.75
N LYS A 339 1.69 23.80 8.68
CA LYS A 339 2.67 23.17 7.78
C LYS A 339 2.23 23.30 6.32
N PRO A 340 3.17 23.46 5.40
CA PRO A 340 2.90 23.30 3.97
C PRO A 340 2.23 21.96 3.65
N PHE A 341 1.45 21.92 2.59
CA PHE A 341 0.73 20.71 2.19
C PHE A 341 0.57 20.59 0.68
N MET A 342 0.31 19.36 0.23
CA MET A 342 0.01 19.00 -1.15
C MET A 342 -1.37 18.33 -1.22
N LEU A 343 -2.10 18.54 -2.30
CA LEU A 343 -3.45 17.99 -2.49
C LEU A 343 -3.59 17.34 -3.85
N SER A 344 -4.56 16.42 -3.98
CA SER A 344 -5.05 15.95 -5.28
C SER A 344 -6.30 16.68 -5.70
N LEU A 345 -6.39 16.99 -7.00
CA LEU A 345 -7.63 17.45 -7.62
C LEU A 345 -8.65 16.32 -7.69
N GLY A 346 -9.90 16.63 -7.46
CA GLY A 346 -11.02 15.69 -7.57
C GLY A 346 -11.95 16.00 -8.77
N GLY A 347 -12.77 15.03 -9.15
CA GLY A 347 -13.82 15.22 -10.17
C GLY A 347 -13.32 15.35 -11.60
N LEU A 348 -12.12 14.84 -11.91
CA LEU A 348 -11.49 14.93 -13.23
C LEU A 348 -11.96 13.84 -14.21
N GLY A 349 -12.81 12.91 -13.78
CA GLY A 349 -13.32 11.82 -14.63
C GLY A 349 -12.39 10.60 -14.76
N ILE A 350 -11.25 10.58 -14.06
CA ILE A 350 -10.28 9.50 -14.12
C ILE A 350 -10.87 8.18 -13.62
N GLN A 351 -11.64 8.21 -12.54
CA GLN A 351 -12.24 7.02 -11.93
C GLN A 351 -13.30 6.34 -12.82
N ASP A 352 -13.97 7.11 -13.68
CA ASP A 352 -14.97 6.62 -14.63
C ASP A 352 -14.33 6.28 -15.99
N GLY A 353 -13.00 6.43 -16.09
CA GLY A 353 -12.22 6.21 -17.31
C GLY A 353 -11.91 4.75 -17.59
N ILE A 354 -11.37 4.48 -18.77
CA ILE A 354 -10.80 3.17 -19.11
C ILE A 354 -9.32 3.20 -18.73
N LEU A 355 -8.88 2.27 -17.89
CA LEU A 355 -7.50 2.25 -17.32
C LEU A 355 -7.07 3.60 -16.73
N GLY A 356 -8.00 4.41 -16.23
CA GLY A 356 -7.72 5.76 -15.74
C GLY A 356 -7.64 6.85 -16.81
N MET A 357 -7.91 6.55 -18.10
CA MET A 357 -8.08 7.54 -19.16
C MET A 357 -9.51 8.07 -19.17
N PRO A 358 -9.76 9.34 -18.85
CA PRO A 358 -11.11 9.90 -18.85
C PRO A 358 -11.70 10.00 -20.26
N ASP A 359 -13.03 9.93 -20.36
CA ASP A 359 -13.72 10.16 -21.63
C ASP A 359 -13.81 11.67 -21.95
N VAL A 360 -12.76 12.18 -22.58
CA VAL A 360 -12.63 13.60 -22.93
C VAL A 360 -13.56 14.05 -24.06
N TYR A 361 -14.22 13.11 -24.72
CA TYR A 361 -15.16 13.34 -25.81
C TYR A 361 -16.63 13.36 -25.33
N ALA A 362 -16.87 12.98 -24.07
CA ALA A 362 -18.20 13.00 -23.48
C ALA A 362 -18.74 14.44 -23.36
N ASP A 363 -20.03 14.57 -23.65
CA ASP A 363 -20.75 15.84 -23.47
C ASP A 363 -20.59 16.33 -22.01
N GLY A 364 -20.26 17.60 -21.85
CA GLY A 364 -20.05 18.20 -20.51
C GLY A 364 -18.73 17.84 -19.82
N PHE A 365 -17.82 17.08 -20.45
CA PHE A 365 -16.53 16.73 -19.87
C PHE A 365 -15.77 17.97 -19.36
N ARG A 366 -15.63 19.03 -20.21
CA ARG A 366 -14.94 20.26 -19.81
C ARG A 366 -15.59 20.89 -18.58
N LYS A 367 -16.92 20.95 -18.52
CA LYS A 367 -17.64 21.48 -17.36
C LYS A 367 -17.42 20.62 -16.12
N LYS A 368 -17.44 19.28 -16.24
CA LYS A 368 -17.14 18.35 -15.15
C LYS A 368 -15.76 18.62 -14.55
N VAL A 369 -14.73 18.78 -15.39
CA VAL A 369 -13.36 19.09 -14.96
C VAL A 369 -13.29 20.48 -14.32
N GLU A 370 -13.87 21.52 -14.93
CA GLU A 370 -13.89 22.88 -14.37
C GLU A 370 -14.58 22.90 -12.99
N ASP A 371 -15.71 22.22 -12.82
CA ASP A 371 -16.42 22.13 -11.54
C ASP A 371 -15.61 21.33 -10.50
N GLY A 372 -14.91 20.28 -10.92
CA GLY A 372 -14.02 19.48 -10.06
C GLY A 372 -12.83 20.29 -9.56
N VAL A 373 -12.15 20.97 -10.47
CA VAL A 373 -11.03 21.86 -10.14
C VAL A 373 -11.49 23.00 -9.22
N ARG A 374 -12.58 23.68 -9.56
CA ARG A 374 -13.13 24.76 -8.74
C ARG A 374 -13.40 24.29 -7.31
N ARG A 375 -14.12 23.17 -7.12
CA ARG A 375 -14.39 22.62 -5.78
C ARG A 375 -13.12 22.24 -5.01
N SER A 376 -12.10 21.76 -5.72
CA SER A 376 -10.83 21.35 -5.09
C SER A 376 -9.99 22.54 -4.67
N THR A 377 -10.03 23.64 -5.43
CA THR A 377 -9.14 24.80 -5.24
C THR A 377 -9.77 25.91 -4.38
N GLU A 378 -11.10 26.09 -4.45
CA GLU A 378 -11.80 27.19 -3.78
C GLU A 378 -11.48 27.32 -2.27
N PRO A 379 -11.39 26.22 -1.46
CA PRO A 379 -11.08 26.33 -0.03
C PRO A 379 -9.64 26.78 0.26
N TYR A 380 -8.73 26.64 -0.70
CA TYR A 380 -7.28 26.85 -0.50
C TYR A 380 -6.70 27.95 -1.37
N ARG A 381 -7.50 28.51 -2.27
CA ARG A 381 -7.10 29.62 -3.12
C ARG A 381 -6.55 30.79 -2.29
N GLY A 382 -5.31 31.16 -2.52
CA GLY A 382 -4.62 32.20 -1.77
C GLY A 382 -4.00 31.73 -0.45
N ASN A 383 -4.07 30.47 -0.07
CA ASN A 383 -3.37 29.94 1.10
C ASN A 383 -1.89 29.67 0.77
N PRO A 384 -0.94 30.45 1.35
CA PRO A 384 0.47 30.31 1.02
C PRO A 384 1.11 29.00 1.53
N MET A 385 0.42 28.23 2.39
CA MET A 385 0.87 26.91 2.84
C MET A 385 0.66 25.83 1.80
N LEU A 386 -0.24 26.02 0.83
CA LEU A 386 -0.41 25.06 -0.25
C LEU A 386 0.75 25.13 -1.23
N ILE A 387 1.43 23.99 -1.45
CA ILE A 387 2.50 23.88 -2.45
C ILE A 387 1.88 23.74 -3.85
N GLY A 388 0.92 22.81 -4.00
CA GLY A 388 0.28 22.57 -5.28
C GLY A 388 -0.64 21.36 -5.30
N TYR A 389 -1.08 21.02 -6.51
CA TYR A 389 -2.07 19.97 -6.76
C TYR A 389 -1.53 18.87 -7.64
N PHE A 390 -1.72 17.61 -7.24
CA PHE A 390 -1.57 16.45 -8.11
C PHE A 390 -2.83 16.31 -8.98
N VAL A 391 -2.62 15.93 -10.24
CA VAL A 391 -3.70 15.75 -11.24
C VAL A 391 -4.22 14.32 -11.27
N GLY A 392 -3.40 13.35 -10.88
CA GLY A 392 -3.76 11.93 -10.87
C GLY A 392 -2.72 11.08 -10.15
N ASN A 393 -3.04 9.79 -10.02
CA ASN A 393 -2.16 8.79 -9.42
C ASN A 393 -2.18 7.51 -10.24
N GLU A 394 -1.01 7.00 -10.58
CA GLU A 394 -0.73 5.70 -11.21
C GLU A 394 -1.71 5.30 -12.32
N PRO A 395 -1.83 6.11 -13.40
CA PRO A 395 -2.71 5.78 -14.49
C PRO A 395 -2.24 4.49 -15.17
N THR A 396 -3.04 3.45 -15.10
CA THR A 396 -2.70 2.11 -15.58
C THR A 396 -2.50 2.03 -17.09
N TRP A 397 -3.05 2.99 -17.85
CA TRP A 397 -2.85 3.03 -19.31
C TRP A 397 -1.42 3.41 -19.73
N SER A 398 -0.67 4.09 -18.87
CA SER A 398 0.71 4.51 -19.18
C SER A 398 1.60 3.29 -19.43
N ASN A 399 2.29 3.26 -20.55
CA ASN A 399 3.03 2.12 -21.11
C ASN A 399 2.15 0.93 -21.54
N GLN A 400 0.82 1.09 -21.56
CA GLN A 400 -0.15 0.11 -22.06
C GLN A 400 -1.10 0.72 -23.10
N GLU A 401 -0.60 1.64 -23.94
CA GLU A 401 -1.41 2.43 -24.88
C GLU A 401 -2.19 1.55 -25.86
N LEU A 402 -1.60 0.48 -26.36
CA LEU A 402 -2.29 -0.44 -27.28
C LEU A 402 -3.40 -1.21 -26.56
N ARG A 403 -3.13 -1.65 -25.33
CA ARG A 403 -4.16 -2.31 -24.54
C ARG A 403 -5.32 -1.39 -24.19
N LEU A 404 -5.04 -0.12 -23.87
CA LEU A 404 -6.08 0.89 -23.73
C LEU A 404 -6.95 1.00 -24.98
N CYS A 405 -6.33 0.97 -26.18
CA CYS A 405 -7.07 1.00 -27.45
C CYS A 405 -7.98 -0.22 -27.64
N GLU A 406 -7.51 -1.42 -27.26
CA GLU A 406 -8.32 -2.64 -27.30
C GLU A 406 -9.54 -2.52 -26.40
N LEU A 407 -9.34 -2.10 -25.14
CA LEU A 407 -10.44 -1.89 -24.19
C LEU A 407 -11.42 -0.78 -24.62
N ILE A 408 -10.93 0.28 -25.26
CA ILE A 408 -11.80 1.29 -25.88
C ILE A 408 -12.65 0.65 -26.99
N GLN A 409 -12.07 -0.24 -27.78
CA GLN A 409 -12.78 -0.93 -28.86
C GLN A 409 -13.81 -1.93 -28.33
N GLU A 410 -13.55 -2.57 -27.21
CA GLU A 410 -14.45 -3.51 -26.51
C GLU A 410 -15.56 -2.78 -25.73
N ALA A 411 -15.40 -1.50 -25.40
CA ALA A 411 -16.36 -0.73 -24.64
C ALA A 411 -17.72 -0.60 -25.36
N ASP A 412 -18.75 -0.13 -24.64
CA ASP A 412 -20.09 0.09 -25.19
C ASP A 412 -20.07 1.06 -26.41
N ASP A 413 -20.84 0.73 -27.46
CA ASP A 413 -20.88 1.50 -28.71
C ASP A 413 -21.38 2.94 -28.52
N SER A 414 -22.17 3.21 -27.48
CA SER A 414 -22.66 4.55 -27.15
C SER A 414 -21.57 5.43 -26.53
N ARG A 415 -20.42 4.87 -26.12
CA ARG A 415 -19.37 5.62 -25.43
C ARG A 415 -18.67 6.61 -26.37
N PRO A 416 -18.67 7.92 -26.05
CA PRO A 416 -18.10 8.94 -26.95
C PRO A 416 -16.61 8.71 -27.25
N LEU A 417 -15.83 8.24 -26.28
CA LEU A 417 -14.42 7.88 -26.48
C LEU A 417 -14.24 6.81 -27.55
N LYS A 418 -15.08 5.75 -27.56
CA LYS A 418 -15.07 4.70 -28.59
C LYS A 418 -15.43 5.25 -29.95
N GLN A 419 -16.50 6.05 -30.03
CA GLN A 419 -16.94 6.67 -31.29
C GLN A 419 -15.84 7.56 -31.89
N ALA A 420 -15.19 8.37 -31.04
CA ALA A 420 -14.05 9.20 -31.45
C ALA A 420 -12.89 8.36 -31.95
N PHE A 421 -12.56 7.27 -31.26
CA PHE A 421 -11.49 6.35 -31.62
C PHE A 421 -11.73 5.70 -32.98
N LEU A 422 -12.92 5.11 -33.20
CA LEU A 422 -13.27 4.48 -34.47
C LEU A 422 -13.26 5.47 -35.64
N LYS A 423 -13.77 6.70 -35.41
CA LYS A 423 -13.70 7.78 -36.39
C LYS A 423 -12.27 8.16 -36.74
N TYR A 424 -11.38 8.21 -35.74
CA TYR A 424 -9.96 8.53 -35.91
C TYR A 424 -9.25 7.46 -36.74
N LEU A 425 -9.46 6.18 -36.42
CA LEU A 425 -8.88 5.07 -37.19
C LEU A 425 -9.41 5.03 -38.64
N LYS A 426 -10.67 5.31 -38.84
CA LYS A 426 -11.24 5.41 -40.19
C LYS A 426 -10.57 6.51 -41.03
N ALA A 427 -10.18 7.61 -40.40
CA ALA A 427 -9.55 8.75 -41.09
C ALA A 427 -8.05 8.59 -41.31
N LYS A 428 -7.35 7.95 -40.38
CA LYS A 428 -5.86 7.88 -40.32
C LYS A 428 -5.30 6.50 -40.70
N GLY A 429 -6.13 5.47 -40.79
CA GLY A 429 -5.74 4.07 -40.89
C GLY A 429 -5.58 3.41 -39.51
N ASP A 430 -5.74 2.09 -39.47
CA ASP A 430 -5.61 1.30 -38.24
C ASP A 430 -4.24 0.64 -38.20
N THR A 431 -3.30 1.30 -37.52
CA THR A 431 -1.97 0.79 -37.23
C THR A 431 -1.63 1.01 -35.75
N PRO A 432 -0.68 0.27 -35.17
CA PRO A 432 -0.24 0.50 -33.80
C PRO A 432 0.15 1.96 -33.52
N GLU A 433 0.83 2.62 -34.46
CA GLU A 433 1.27 4.02 -34.33
C GLU A 433 0.06 4.97 -34.31
N THR A 434 -0.91 4.75 -35.18
CA THR A 434 -2.15 5.54 -35.21
C THR A 434 -2.97 5.36 -33.92
N ARG A 435 -3.03 4.12 -33.41
CA ARG A 435 -3.70 3.82 -32.14
C ARG A 435 -3.04 4.57 -30.98
N LYS A 436 -1.71 4.51 -30.84
CA LYS A 436 -0.96 5.25 -29.82
C LYS A 436 -1.13 6.77 -29.96
N ALA A 437 -1.08 7.29 -31.20
CA ALA A 437 -1.27 8.71 -31.45
C ALA A 437 -2.66 9.21 -30.96
N PHE A 438 -3.72 8.41 -31.12
CA PHE A 438 -5.03 8.73 -30.55
C PHE A 438 -4.99 8.82 -29.01
N VAL A 439 -4.29 7.91 -28.35
CA VAL A 439 -4.15 7.94 -26.88
C VAL A 439 -3.46 9.23 -26.46
N TYR A 440 -2.37 9.62 -27.10
CA TYR A 440 -1.63 10.83 -26.75
C TYR A 440 -2.44 12.11 -27.04
N GLU A 441 -3.18 12.18 -28.15
CA GLU A 441 -4.10 13.31 -28.43
C GLU A 441 -5.22 13.39 -27.38
N THR A 442 -5.76 12.24 -26.95
CA THR A 442 -6.79 12.15 -25.91
C THR A 442 -6.24 12.64 -24.57
N PHE A 443 -5.05 12.17 -24.21
CA PHE A 443 -4.36 12.59 -22.98
C PHE A 443 -4.03 14.09 -23.00
N GLU A 444 -3.56 14.61 -24.13
CA GLU A 444 -3.29 16.05 -24.27
C GLU A 444 -4.55 16.89 -24.06
N ARG A 445 -5.70 16.48 -24.60
CA ARG A 445 -6.99 17.17 -24.38
C ARG A 445 -7.36 17.19 -22.90
N PHE A 446 -7.15 16.08 -22.20
CA PHE A 446 -7.33 16.01 -20.75
C PHE A 446 -6.46 17.03 -20.03
N LEU A 447 -5.15 16.98 -20.25
CA LEU A 447 -4.19 17.87 -19.59
C LEU A 447 -4.43 19.36 -19.89
N ALA A 448 -4.74 19.69 -21.13
CA ALA A 448 -5.10 21.06 -21.53
C ALA A 448 -6.33 21.57 -20.77
N THR A 449 -7.37 20.73 -20.67
CA THR A 449 -8.60 21.09 -19.94
C THR A 449 -8.32 21.34 -18.45
N VAL A 450 -7.51 20.48 -17.82
CA VAL A 450 -7.12 20.65 -16.40
C VAL A 450 -6.29 21.93 -16.21
N LYS A 451 -5.31 22.17 -17.09
CA LYS A 451 -4.44 23.38 -17.02
C LYS A 451 -5.26 24.67 -17.18
N ASP A 452 -6.20 24.71 -18.14
CA ASP A 452 -7.08 25.85 -18.34
C ASP A 452 -7.95 26.11 -17.09
N ALA A 453 -8.48 25.04 -16.49
CA ALA A 453 -9.27 25.14 -15.27
C ALA A 453 -8.43 25.63 -14.07
N LEU A 454 -7.21 25.12 -13.88
CA LEU A 454 -6.30 25.58 -12.84
C LEU A 454 -5.95 27.07 -13.01
N ARG A 455 -5.60 27.49 -14.21
CA ARG A 455 -5.32 28.93 -14.48
C ARG A 455 -6.52 29.83 -14.16
N LYS A 456 -7.75 29.34 -14.39
CA LYS A 456 -8.97 30.08 -14.13
C LYS A 456 -9.29 30.21 -12.65
N TYR A 457 -9.12 29.15 -11.88
CA TYR A 457 -9.59 29.06 -10.49
C TYR A 457 -8.49 29.24 -9.45
N ASP A 458 -7.24 28.82 -9.74
CA ASP A 458 -6.10 28.97 -8.86
C ASP A 458 -4.77 29.09 -9.64
N PRO A 459 -4.46 30.31 -10.11
CA PRO A 459 -3.27 30.54 -10.94
C PRO A 459 -1.96 30.58 -10.15
N ASN A 460 -1.99 30.57 -8.81
CA ASN A 460 -0.83 30.81 -7.97
C ASN A 460 -0.14 29.53 -7.49
N HIS A 461 -0.87 28.42 -7.37
CA HIS A 461 -0.33 27.18 -6.87
C HIS A 461 0.15 26.25 -8.00
N LEU A 462 1.16 25.44 -7.69
CA LEU A 462 1.83 24.59 -8.66
C LEU A 462 0.94 23.43 -9.13
N ASN A 463 1.07 23.08 -10.40
CA ASN A 463 0.61 21.82 -10.95
C ASN A 463 1.70 20.78 -10.76
N LEU A 464 1.55 19.90 -9.75
CA LEU A 464 2.51 18.88 -9.38
C LEU A 464 2.47 17.64 -10.30
N GLY A 465 1.63 17.68 -11.33
CA GLY A 465 1.53 16.61 -12.32
C GLY A 465 0.77 15.39 -11.85
N ILE A 466 0.93 14.32 -12.63
CA ILE A 466 0.44 12.99 -12.30
C ILE A 466 1.56 12.23 -11.60
N ARG A 467 1.24 11.52 -10.53
CA ARG A 467 2.15 10.60 -9.86
C ARG A 467 2.19 9.30 -10.66
N TYR A 468 3.11 9.21 -11.60
CA TYR A 468 3.26 8.01 -12.42
C TYR A 468 3.78 6.83 -11.59
N GLY A 469 3.53 5.59 -12.01
CA GLY A 469 4.14 4.40 -11.43
C GLY A 469 5.67 4.36 -11.65
N SER A 470 6.33 3.32 -11.17
CA SER A 470 7.81 3.23 -11.14
C SER A 470 8.50 3.18 -12.50
N GLY A 471 7.79 2.92 -13.59
CA GLY A 471 8.36 2.89 -14.95
C GLY A 471 8.56 4.27 -15.57
N VAL A 472 9.41 4.34 -16.59
CA VAL A 472 9.53 5.56 -17.42
C VAL A 472 8.42 5.55 -18.46
N PRO A 473 7.56 6.58 -18.53
CA PRO A 473 6.56 6.70 -19.60
C PRO A 473 7.19 6.89 -20.97
N THR A 474 6.37 6.73 -22.02
CA THR A 474 6.81 6.98 -23.40
C THR A 474 7.31 8.43 -23.60
N PRO A 475 8.19 8.68 -24.58
CA PRO A 475 8.70 10.03 -24.88
C PRO A 475 7.57 11.05 -25.11
N GLU A 476 6.45 10.63 -25.71
CA GLU A 476 5.29 11.47 -25.95
C GLU A 476 4.62 11.89 -24.64
N VAL A 477 4.46 10.96 -23.70
CA VAL A 477 3.90 11.27 -22.37
C VAL A 477 4.84 12.19 -21.58
N LEU A 478 6.17 11.99 -21.67
CA LEU A 478 7.15 12.90 -21.06
C LEU A 478 7.08 14.31 -21.67
N ALA A 479 6.95 14.42 -23.00
CA ALA A 479 6.79 15.71 -23.68
C ALA A 479 5.50 16.43 -23.26
N LEU A 480 4.40 15.71 -23.12
CA LEU A 480 3.13 16.25 -22.59
C LEU A 480 3.27 16.67 -21.13
N SER A 481 3.95 15.89 -20.29
CA SER A 481 4.21 16.26 -18.90
C SER A 481 4.98 17.59 -18.80
N LYS A 482 6.06 17.73 -19.57
CA LYS A 482 6.83 18.99 -19.67
C LYS A 482 5.97 20.19 -20.10
N LYS A 483 5.02 19.98 -21.00
CA LYS A 483 4.14 21.04 -21.52
C LYS A 483 3.09 21.52 -20.52
N TYR A 484 2.62 20.62 -19.66
CA TYR A 484 1.42 20.86 -18.86
C TYR A 484 1.66 20.96 -17.36
N PHE A 485 2.75 20.43 -16.82
CA PHE A 485 3.07 20.41 -15.38
C PHE A 485 4.20 21.38 -15.01
N ASP A 486 4.26 21.77 -13.75
CA ASP A 486 5.36 22.55 -13.17
C ASP A 486 6.40 21.61 -12.53
N VAL A 487 5.97 20.42 -12.07
CA VAL A 487 6.78 19.39 -11.44
C VAL A 487 6.41 18.03 -12.02
N TYR A 488 7.39 17.19 -12.26
CA TYR A 488 7.19 15.79 -12.61
C TYR A 488 7.10 14.94 -11.33
N SER A 489 6.03 14.18 -11.18
CA SER A 489 5.83 13.32 -10.00
C SER A 489 5.75 11.85 -10.39
N PHE A 490 6.29 10.98 -9.56
CA PHE A 490 6.22 9.53 -9.75
C PHE A 490 6.29 8.79 -8.40
N ASN A 491 5.76 7.58 -8.35
CA ASN A 491 5.88 6.67 -7.22
C ASN A 491 7.00 5.69 -7.52
N ASN A 492 7.86 5.40 -6.54
CA ASN A 492 9.01 4.53 -6.77
C ASN A 492 9.24 3.57 -5.60
N TYR A 493 8.70 2.38 -5.73
CA TYR A 493 8.85 1.30 -4.75
C TYR A 493 10.05 0.43 -5.12
N GLY A 494 11.15 0.70 -4.49
CA GLY A 494 12.43 -0.01 -4.64
C GLY A 494 13.26 0.14 -3.39
N ILE A 495 14.28 -0.70 -3.19
CA ILE A 495 15.21 -0.56 -2.06
C ILE A 495 16.06 0.70 -2.17
N GLN A 496 16.23 1.18 -3.37
CA GLN A 496 16.87 2.46 -3.71
C GLN A 496 16.02 3.21 -4.74
N PRO A 497 16.13 4.54 -4.81
CA PRO A 497 15.52 5.29 -5.89
C PRO A 497 16.15 4.88 -7.22
N ASN A 498 15.33 4.72 -8.25
CA ASN A 498 15.82 4.37 -9.57
C ASN A 498 16.43 5.61 -10.27
N LEU A 499 17.71 5.90 -9.94
CA LEU A 499 18.40 7.08 -10.48
C LEU A 499 18.50 7.04 -12.00
N LYS A 500 18.67 5.86 -12.61
CA LYS A 500 18.72 5.70 -14.07
C LYS A 500 17.41 6.18 -14.73
N ASN A 501 16.27 5.80 -14.18
CA ASN A 501 14.97 6.28 -14.66
C ASN A 501 14.83 7.79 -14.43
N MET A 502 15.32 8.30 -13.29
CA MET A 502 15.31 9.73 -13.00
C MET A 502 16.17 10.52 -14.00
N ASP A 503 17.36 10.02 -14.35
CA ASP A 503 18.21 10.62 -15.38
C ASP A 503 17.49 10.69 -16.74
N ILE A 504 16.88 9.59 -17.20
CA ILE A 504 16.13 9.54 -18.46
C ILE A 504 14.97 10.57 -18.47
N ILE A 505 14.21 10.63 -17.37
CA ILE A 505 13.10 11.58 -17.22
C ILE A 505 13.63 13.02 -17.24
N TYR A 506 14.71 13.28 -16.51
CA TYR A 506 15.29 14.61 -16.43
C TYR A 506 15.89 15.06 -17.76
N GLU A 507 16.62 14.20 -18.48
CA GLU A 507 17.13 14.47 -19.81
C GLU A 507 16.01 14.81 -20.82
N ALA A 508 14.89 14.09 -20.76
CA ALA A 508 13.74 14.32 -21.63
C ALA A 508 12.96 15.60 -21.28
N THR A 509 12.82 15.89 -20.00
CA THR A 509 11.91 16.95 -19.53
C THR A 509 12.61 18.22 -19.05
N GLY A 510 13.79 18.09 -18.42
CA GLY A 510 14.46 19.19 -17.70
C GLY A 510 13.71 19.68 -16.46
N MET A 511 12.70 18.93 -15.96
CA MET A 511 11.80 19.35 -14.89
C MET A 511 12.32 18.97 -13.51
N PRO A 512 11.92 19.71 -12.45
CA PRO A 512 12.07 19.24 -11.08
C PRO A 512 11.16 18.02 -10.83
N MET A 513 11.57 17.15 -9.91
CA MET A 513 10.89 15.88 -9.65
C MET A 513 10.49 15.70 -8.18
N ILE A 514 9.39 14.97 -7.95
CA ILE A 514 8.95 14.50 -6.63
C ILE A 514 8.76 12.98 -6.70
N ILE A 515 9.32 12.25 -5.72
CA ILE A 515 8.90 10.88 -5.43
C ILE A 515 7.65 10.97 -4.56
N GLY A 516 6.50 10.65 -5.15
CA GLY A 516 5.18 10.78 -4.54
C GLY A 516 4.86 9.68 -3.53
N GLU A 517 5.43 8.49 -3.71
CA GLU A 517 5.30 7.36 -2.80
C GLU A 517 6.54 6.49 -2.79
N PHE A 518 6.89 6.02 -1.60
CA PHE A 518 7.83 4.94 -1.35
C PHE A 518 7.62 4.44 0.09
N HIS A 519 7.96 3.19 0.39
CA HIS A 519 7.96 2.68 1.75
C HIS A 519 8.87 1.46 1.93
N PHE A 520 9.12 1.14 3.20
CA PHE A 520 9.73 -0.10 3.67
C PHE A 520 8.90 -0.65 4.81
N GLY A 521 8.66 -1.96 4.84
CA GLY A 521 7.90 -2.62 5.88
C GLY A 521 8.58 -3.86 6.41
N THR A 522 8.05 -4.36 7.54
CA THR A 522 8.43 -5.63 8.15
C THR A 522 7.21 -6.50 8.41
N THR A 523 7.41 -7.71 8.94
CA THR A 523 6.32 -8.62 9.31
C THR A 523 6.26 -8.90 10.81
N ASP A 524 7.04 -8.17 11.61
CA ASP A 524 7.23 -8.41 13.04
C ASP A 524 6.05 -7.95 13.92
N ARG A 525 5.07 -7.24 13.35
CA ARG A 525 3.84 -6.78 14.00
C ARG A 525 2.59 -7.60 13.64
N GLY A 526 2.77 -8.77 13.01
CA GLY A 526 1.65 -9.57 12.51
C GLY A 526 0.95 -8.99 11.30
N LEU A 527 1.52 -7.96 10.70
CA LEU A 527 1.08 -7.32 9.46
C LEU A 527 1.85 -7.87 8.27
N GLY A 528 1.26 -7.80 7.08
CA GLY A 528 1.86 -8.27 5.84
C GLY A 528 3.16 -7.57 5.47
N GLU A 529 4.01 -8.26 4.72
CA GLU A 529 5.15 -7.62 4.10
C GLU A 529 4.68 -6.55 3.11
N SER A 530 5.36 -5.45 3.11
CA SER A 530 5.09 -4.33 2.20
C SER A 530 5.52 -4.65 0.75
N LEU A 531 5.38 -3.67 -0.14
CA LEU A 531 5.95 -3.77 -1.49
C LEU A 531 7.48 -3.91 -1.45
N VAL A 532 8.13 -3.29 -0.45
CA VAL A 532 9.57 -3.42 -0.18
C VAL A 532 9.75 -3.84 1.27
N ARG A 533 10.18 -5.08 1.48
CA ARG A 533 10.37 -5.65 2.82
C ARG A 533 11.82 -5.60 3.26
N VAL A 534 12.02 -5.23 4.50
CA VAL A 534 13.28 -5.37 5.25
C VAL A 534 13.06 -6.27 6.48
N VAL A 535 14.13 -6.61 7.20
CA VAL A 535 14.08 -7.64 8.25
C VAL A 535 13.54 -7.09 9.58
N SER A 536 13.90 -5.86 9.95
CA SER A 536 13.63 -5.28 11.26
C SER A 536 13.15 -3.83 11.19
N GLN A 537 12.62 -3.32 12.29
CA GLN A 537 12.28 -1.89 12.42
C GLN A 537 13.52 -0.99 12.30
N GLU A 538 14.69 -1.46 12.76
CA GLU A 538 15.94 -0.75 12.55
C GLU A 538 16.31 -0.66 11.06
N ASP A 539 16.19 -1.77 10.34
CA ASP A 539 16.44 -1.79 8.90
C ASP A 539 15.46 -0.89 8.12
N ARG A 540 14.22 -0.69 8.61
CA ARG A 540 13.31 0.30 8.03
C ARG A 540 13.89 1.71 8.09
N GLY A 541 14.47 2.09 9.24
CA GLY A 541 15.14 3.38 9.40
C GLY A 541 16.38 3.49 8.49
N VAL A 542 17.21 2.46 8.43
CA VAL A 542 18.37 2.41 7.53
C VAL A 542 17.95 2.54 6.07
N ALA A 543 16.95 1.76 5.64
CA ALA A 543 16.42 1.81 4.28
C ALA A 543 15.87 3.19 3.93
N TYR A 544 15.10 3.81 4.84
CA TYR A 544 14.56 5.14 4.66
C TYR A 544 15.67 6.17 4.42
N ARG A 545 16.71 6.17 5.26
CA ARG A 545 17.82 7.12 5.15
C ARG A 545 18.65 6.90 3.87
N ASN A 546 19.01 5.64 3.57
CA ASN A 546 19.68 5.26 2.32
C ASN A 546 18.90 5.80 1.10
N TYR A 547 17.59 5.55 1.08
CA TYR A 547 16.73 5.89 -0.03
C TYR A 547 16.60 7.39 -0.22
N VAL A 548 16.25 8.12 0.85
CA VAL A 548 15.92 9.55 0.76
C VAL A 548 17.15 10.40 0.50
N GLU A 549 18.27 10.13 1.19
CA GLU A 549 19.51 10.86 0.91
C GLU A 549 20.05 10.56 -0.49
N LYS A 550 19.97 9.29 -0.95
CA LYS A 550 20.33 8.93 -2.32
C LYS A 550 19.44 9.62 -3.34
N ALA A 551 18.14 9.71 -3.08
CA ALA A 551 17.20 10.42 -3.95
C ALA A 551 17.54 11.92 -4.04
N PHE A 552 17.76 12.59 -2.91
CA PHE A 552 18.15 14.02 -2.88
C PHE A 552 19.53 14.29 -3.48
N SER A 553 20.41 13.30 -3.67
CA SER A 553 21.64 13.51 -4.42
C SER A 553 21.42 13.79 -5.91
N HIS A 554 20.23 13.51 -6.45
CA HIS A 554 19.87 13.86 -7.82
C HIS A 554 19.51 15.35 -7.94
N PRO A 555 20.10 16.10 -8.90
CA PRO A 555 19.96 17.57 -8.97
C PRO A 555 18.54 18.09 -9.25
N ALA A 556 17.66 17.24 -9.72
CA ALA A 556 16.28 17.59 -10.02
C ALA A 556 15.27 17.15 -8.96
N LEU A 557 15.67 16.36 -7.96
CA LEU A 557 14.73 15.91 -6.94
C LEU A 557 14.53 16.96 -5.85
N ILE A 558 13.28 17.39 -5.67
CA ILE A 558 12.91 18.44 -4.73
C ILE A 558 11.94 17.99 -3.64
N GLY A 559 11.54 16.72 -3.64
CA GLY A 559 10.65 16.21 -2.59
C GLY A 559 10.46 14.70 -2.61
N THR A 560 10.18 14.17 -1.41
CA THR A 560 9.83 12.77 -1.17
C THR A 560 8.62 12.68 -0.26
N SER A 561 7.73 11.70 -0.50
CA SER A 561 6.54 11.46 0.31
C SER A 561 6.48 9.99 0.73
N TRP A 562 6.64 9.77 2.03
CA TRP A 562 6.49 8.44 2.61
C TRP A 562 5.05 7.93 2.49
N PHE A 563 4.82 6.69 2.14
CA PHE A 563 3.52 6.04 2.16
C PHE A 563 3.56 4.87 3.18
N THR A 564 2.97 5.04 4.37
CA THR A 564 2.01 6.05 4.80
C THR A 564 2.21 6.40 6.30
N TRP A 565 1.38 7.31 6.85
CA TRP A 565 1.52 7.84 8.23
C TRP A 565 1.31 6.78 9.32
N TYR A 566 0.25 5.96 9.20
CA TYR A 566 -0.04 4.83 10.09
C TYR A 566 0.18 3.50 9.42
N ASP A 567 0.41 2.46 10.23
CA ASP A 567 0.25 1.09 9.78
C ASP A 567 -1.14 0.87 9.18
N GLN A 568 -1.20 0.03 8.19
CA GLN A 568 -2.47 -0.31 7.56
C GLN A 568 -3.32 -1.19 8.49
N PRO A 569 -4.65 -1.24 8.31
CA PRO A 569 -5.54 -2.03 9.16
C PRO A 569 -5.14 -3.50 9.20
N PHE A 570 -5.18 -4.12 10.38
CA PHE A 570 -4.76 -5.50 10.59
C PHE A 570 -5.46 -6.50 9.64
N PHE A 571 -6.76 -6.30 9.40
CA PHE A 571 -7.55 -7.10 8.46
C PHE A 571 -7.69 -6.46 7.08
N GLY A 572 -6.71 -5.70 6.66
CA GLY A 572 -6.57 -5.10 5.34
C GLY A 572 -7.46 -3.89 5.05
N ARG A 573 -6.97 -3.02 4.18
CA ARG A 573 -7.73 -1.93 3.56
C ARG A 573 -8.79 -2.49 2.60
N GLY A 574 -9.54 -1.61 1.94
CA GLY A 574 -10.52 -2.00 0.92
C GLY A 574 -9.93 -2.76 -0.27
N ASP A 575 -8.68 -2.48 -0.63
CA ASP A 575 -7.90 -3.15 -1.67
C ASP A 575 -7.15 -4.40 -1.20
N GLY A 576 -7.16 -4.68 0.10
CA GLY A 576 -6.57 -5.88 0.70
C GLY A 576 -5.24 -5.68 1.42
N GLU A 577 -4.55 -4.56 1.23
CA GLU A 577 -3.26 -4.35 1.88
C GLU A 577 -3.38 -4.17 3.40
N ASN A 578 -2.46 -4.79 4.15
CA ASN A 578 -2.36 -4.70 5.61
C ASN A 578 -0.90 -4.54 6.06
N TYR A 579 -0.15 -3.65 5.44
CA TYR A 579 1.29 -3.55 5.60
C TYR A 579 1.73 -2.81 6.87
N ASN A 580 2.85 -3.25 7.46
CA ASN A 580 3.56 -2.53 8.52
C ASN A 580 4.46 -1.45 7.89
N ILE A 581 3.88 -0.35 7.51
CA ILE A 581 4.55 0.77 6.82
C ILE A 581 4.32 2.12 7.48
N GLY A 582 3.67 2.15 8.63
CA GLY A 582 3.41 3.37 9.39
C GLY A 582 4.70 4.05 9.89
N LEU A 583 4.67 5.36 10.04
CA LEU A 583 5.59 6.07 10.92
C LEU A 583 5.15 5.91 12.38
N LEU A 584 3.89 5.58 12.56
CA LEU A 584 3.23 5.29 13.84
C LEU A 584 2.63 3.90 13.80
N ASP A 585 2.69 3.22 14.94
CA ASP A 585 2.02 1.94 15.16
C ASP A 585 0.51 2.12 15.46
N VAL A 586 -0.20 1.01 15.59
CA VAL A 586 -1.64 1.00 15.88
C VAL A 586 -1.99 1.59 17.26
N THR A 587 -1.02 1.75 18.17
CA THR A 587 -1.18 2.34 19.50
C THR A 587 -0.83 3.83 19.55
N ASP A 588 -0.70 4.48 18.40
CA ASP A 588 -0.33 5.90 18.25
C ASP A 588 1.04 6.23 18.85
N ARG A 589 2.02 5.31 18.72
CA ARG A 589 3.41 5.53 19.11
C ARG A 589 4.32 5.56 17.90
N PRO A 590 5.30 6.50 17.86
CA PRO A 590 6.27 6.58 16.78
C PRO A 590 7.21 5.36 16.76
N TYR A 591 7.52 4.86 15.57
CA TYR A 591 8.62 3.92 15.39
C TYR A 591 9.96 4.65 15.58
N LYS A 592 10.64 4.40 16.69
CA LYS A 592 11.88 5.10 17.10
C LYS A 592 12.97 5.13 16.03
N TRP A 593 13.14 4.02 15.30
CA TRP A 593 14.13 3.91 14.23
C TRP A 593 13.78 4.77 13.00
N MET A 594 12.50 4.85 12.66
CA MET A 594 12.01 5.73 11.60
C MET A 594 12.19 7.20 11.97
N VAL A 595 11.82 7.60 13.18
CA VAL A 595 12.01 8.98 13.68
C VAL A 595 13.48 9.38 13.65
N LYS A 596 14.39 8.50 14.14
CA LYS A 596 15.84 8.73 14.10
C LYS A 596 16.34 8.96 12.66
N ALA A 597 15.88 8.14 11.72
CA ALA A 597 16.28 8.25 10.32
C ALA A 597 15.72 9.52 9.65
N ILE A 598 14.46 9.87 9.91
CA ILE A 598 13.83 11.08 9.38
C ILE A 598 14.57 12.33 9.86
N ARG A 599 14.90 12.40 11.16
CA ARG A 599 15.69 13.51 11.72
C ARG A 599 17.06 13.63 11.05
N ALA A 600 17.77 12.52 10.87
CA ALA A 600 19.06 12.52 10.20
C ALA A 600 18.96 13.01 8.76
N VAL A 601 17.93 12.60 8.01
CA VAL A 601 17.65 13.13 6.66
C VAL A 601 17.35 14.62 6.70
N ALA A 602 16.52 15.09 7.63
CA ALA A 602 16.19 16.52 7.76
C ALA A 602 17.42 17.39 8.06
N ASP A 603 18.40 16.84 8.79
CA ASP A 603 19.68 17.50 9.08
C ASP A 603 20.59 17.55 7.84
N ASP A 604 20.59 16.54 7.01
CA ASP A 604 21.61 16.30 5.98
C ASP A 604 21.15 16.61 4.55
N CYS A 605 19.84 16.57 4.26
CA CYS A 605 19.29 16.57 2.89
C CYS A 605 19.72 17.77 2.04
N TYR A 606 19.84 18.97 2.62
CA TYR A 606 20.28 20.16 1.90
C TYR A 606 21.75 20.09 1.47
N ASP A 607 22.63 19.58 2.35
CA ASP A 607 24.05 19.41 2.04
C ASP A 607 24.28 18.24 1.09
N VAL A 608 23.47 17.19 1.19
CA VAL A 608 23.46 16.09 0.22
C VAL A 608 23.03 16.59 -1.16
N HIS A 609 21.93 17.38 -1.23
CA HIS A 609 21.44 17.91 -2.48
C HIS A 609 22.45 18.88 -3.12
N ASP A 610 23.16 19.68 -2.32
CA ASP A 610 24.25 20.54 -2.79
C ASP A 610 25.49 19.77 -3.25
N GLY A 611 25.61 18.47 -2.91
CA GLY A 611 26.82 17.68 -3.15
C GLY A 611 27.96 17.98 -2.17
N LYS A 612 27.68 18.68 -1.08
CA LYS A 612 28.64 18.96 0.01
C LYS A 612 28.85 17.77 0.92
N LYS A 613 27.84 16.89 1.00
CA LYS A 613 27.83 15.66 1.76
C LYS A 613 27.44 14.48 0.85
N ALA A 614 28.17 13.37 0.96
CA ALA A 614 27.75 12.13 0.30
C ALA A 614 26.48 11.58 0.97
N PRO A 615 25.54 11.01 0.21
CA PRO A 615 24.38 10.36 0.79
C PRO A 615 24.81 9.21 1.71
N PHE A 616 24.05 9.00 2.77
CA PHE A 616 24.25 7.87 3.69
C PHE A 616 24.08 6.56 2.92
N GLU A 617 24.96 5.61 3.22
CA GLU A 617 24.95 4.27 2.64
C GLU A 617 25.28 3.23 3.69
N GLN A 618 24.31 2.37 3.99
CA GLN A 618 24.51 1.18 4.82
C GLN A 618 23.86 -0.01 4.13
N LYS A 619 24.63 -1.07 3.92
CA LYS A 619 24.14 -2.30 3.28
C LYS A 619 23.09 -2.97 4.17
N LEU A 620 21.98 -3.35 3.56
CA LEU A 620 20.95 -4.21 4.15
C LEU A 620 21.22 -5.66 3.72
N GLU A 621 21.15 -6.59 4.66
CA GLU A 621 21.53 -7.98 4.41
C GLU A 621 20.43 -8.77 3.69
N ARG A 622 19.16 -8.48 4.00
CA ARG A 622 18.00 -9.18 3.43
C ARG A 622 16.90 -8.20 3.06
N VAL A 623 16.65 -8.11 1.78
CA VAL A 623 15.59 -7.29 1.21
C VAL A 623 14.70 -8.18 0.38
N GLY A 624 13.41 -7.92 0.36
CA GLY A 624 12.45 -8.67 -0.44
C GLY A 624 11.21 -7.82 -0.72
N GLY A 625 10.17 -8.43 -1.21
CA GLY A 625 8.89 -7.74 -1.43
C GLY A 625 8.07 -8.33 -2.56
N SER A 626 7.14 -7.54 -3.07
CA SER A 626 6.14 -7.96 -4.06
C SER A 626 6.70 -8.19 -5.46
N PHE A 627 7.89 -7.66 -5.76
CA PHE A 627 8.47 -7.66 -7.10
C PHE A 627 9.90 -8.23 -7.04
N PRO A 628 10.05 -9.57 -6.89
CA PRO A 628 11.37 -10.18 -6.76
C PRO A 628 12.31 -9.88 -7.94
N ASP A 629 11.77 -9.74 -9.14
CA ASP A 629 12.56 -9.51 -10.36
C ASP A 629 13.21 -8.12 -10.43
N ILE A 630 12.83 -7.20 -9.55
CA ILE A 630 13.41 -5.84 -9.48
C ILE A 630 14.71 -5.83 -8.65
N TRP A 631 15.03 -6.92 -7.96
CA TRP A 631 16.08 -6.99 -6.95
C TRP A 631 17.35 -7.70 -7.42
N GLU A 632 17.32 -8.33 -8.60
CA GLU A 632 18.45 -9.09 -9.15
C GLU A 632 19.42 -8.26 -10.02
N GLU A 633 19.27 -6.91 -10.09
CA GLU A 633 20.19 -6.01 -10.81
C GLU A 633 21.14 -5.26 -9.88
#